data_50e684268a05b4aeb1b46bdb0dd6d276
#
_entry.id   50e684268a05b4aeb1b46bdb0dd6d276
#
_cell.length_a   1.000
_cell.length_b   1.000
_cell.length_c   1.000
_cell.angle_alpha   90.00
_cell.angle_beta   90.00
_cell.angle_gamma   90.00
#
_symmetry.space_group_name_H-M   'P 1'
#
loop_
_entity.id
_entity.type
_entity.pdbx_description
1 polymer ?
#
loop_
_entity_poly.entity_id
_entity_poly.type
_entity_poly.pdbx_seq_one_letter_code
_entity_poly.pdbx_strand_id
1 'polypeptide(L)'
;LIHNNGKNILRRGITSKDDFKPGETCLRSIKDMKLISLANTKFYPGKDEFYSFCRNTPSILIIPINIKSFILIGGWSYRCFTKSDEKWINNWAKKLNNIFLKNSF
;
A
#
# COMPACT_ATOMS: atom_id res chain seq x y z
N LEU A 1 4.93 0.40 -3.96
CA LEU A 1 4.03 0.01 -5.06
C LEU A 1 2.83 0.93 -5.10
N ILE A 2 2.51 1.42 -6.27
CA ILE A 2 1.30 2.20 -6.51
C ILE A 2 0.39 1.37 -7.42
N HIS A 3 -0.82 1.12 -6.95
CA HIS A 3 -1.84 0.38 -7.68
C HIS A 3 -2.97 1.32 -8.07
N ASN A 4 -3.38 1.29 -9.33
CA ASN A 4 -4.45 2.13 -9.85
C ASN A 4 -5.36 1.36 -10.80
N ASN A 5 -6.63 1.27 -10.46
CA ASN A 5 -7.68 0.70 -11.29
C ASN A 5 -7.31 -0.68 -11.87
N GLY A 6 -6.88 -1.59 -11.02
CA GLY A 6 -6.51 -2.95 -11.41
C GLY A 6 -5.10 -3.13 -11.94
N LYS A 7 -4.30 -2.07 -12.05
CA LYS A 7 -2.94 -2.11 -12.59
C LYS A 7 -1.91 -1.61 -11.60
N ASN A 8 -0.77 -2.29 -11.54
CA ASN A 8 0.38 -1.83 -10.76
C ASN A 8 1.20 -0.87 -11.65
N ILE A 9 1.11 0.43 -11.39
CA ILE A 9 1.72 1.46 -12.24
C ILE A 9 3.12 1.86 -11.79
N LEU A 10 3.49 1.56 -10.55
CA LEU A 10 4.84 1.81 -10.04
C LEU A 10 5.21 0.77 -9.00
N ARG A 11 6.39 0.18 -9.15
CA ARG A 11 6.92 -0.80 -8.19
C ARG A 11 8.42 -0.57 -8.06
N ARG A 12 8.89 -0.30 -6.84
CA ARG A 12 10.27 0.03 -6.55
C ARG A 12 10.79 -0.72 -5.33
N GLY A 13 12.10 -0.92 -5.27
CA GLY A 13 12.78 -1.54 -4.16
C GLY A 13 12.94 -3.04 -4.31
N ILE A 14 13.26 -3.73 -3.20
CA ILE A 14 13.43 -5.18 -3.15
C ILE A 14 12.04 -5.80 -3.04
N THR A 15 11.50 -6.22 -4.17
CA THR A 15 10.17 -6.82 -4.24
C THR A 15 10.20 -8.16 -4.96
N SER A 16 9.15 -8.95 -4.76
CA SER A 16 8.96 -10.17 -5.54
C SER A 16 8.80 -9.86 -7.02
N LYS A 17 9.19 -10.81 -7.87
CA LYS A 17 8.96 -10.72 -9.32
C LYS A 17 7.52 -11.04 -9.69
N ASP A 18 6.76 -11.61 -8.76
CA ASP A 18 5.38 -11.99 -9.01
C ASP A 18 4.49 -10.76 -9.19
N ASP A 19 3.47 -10.88 -10.02
CA ASP A 19 2.48 -9.82 -10.19
C ASP A 19 1.64 -9.71 -8.92
N PHE A 20 1.63 -8.53 -8.30
CA PHE A 20 0.88 -8.30 -7.08
C PHE A 20 -0.61 -8.08 -7.39
N LYS A 21 -1.45 -8.86 -6.73
CA LYS A 21 -2.91 -8.72 -6.79
C LYS A 21 -3.43 -8.30 -5.42
N PRO A 22 -4.20 -7.21 -5.34
CA PRO A 22 -4.75 -6.76 -4.07
C PRO A 22 -5.65 -7.82 -3.44
N GLY A 23 -5.44 -8.06 -2.16
CA GLY A 23 -6.30 -8.94 -1.39
C GLY A 23 -7.28 -8.15 -0.52
N GLU A 24 -7.82 -8.82 0.47
CA GLU A 24 -8.86 -8.27 1.33
C GLU A 24 -8.43 -7.01 2.08
N THR A 25 -7.20 -6.97 2.59
CA THR A 25 -6.71 -5.83 3.38
C THR A 25 -6.60 -4.56 2.54
N CYS A 26 -6.01 -4.66 1.34
CA CYS A 26 -5.91 -3.54 0.42
C CYS A 26 -7.29 -3.04 -0.02
N LEU A 27 -8.18 -3.96 -0.36
CA LEU A 27 -9.53 -3.61 -0.78
C LEU A 27 -10.33 -2.95 0.35
N ARG A 28 -10.14 -3.41 1.59
CA ARG A 28 -10.76 -2.79 2.75
C ARG A 28 -10.25 -1.37 2.98
N SER A 29 -8.95 -1.15 2.80
CA SER A 29 -8.35 0.18 2.92
C SER A 29 -8.99 1.19 1.97
N ILE A 30 -9.12 0.83 0.70
CA ILE A 30 -9.73 1.73 -0.29
C ILE A 30 -11.24 1.87 -0.12
N LYS A 31 -11.94 0.80 0.28
CA LYS A 31 -13.38 0.85 0.55
C LYS A 31 -13.71 1.81 1.68
N ASP A 32 -12.97 1.74 2.77
CA ASP A 32 -13.19 2.56 3.97
C ASP A 32 -12.45 3.91 3.89
N MET A 33 -11.61 4.10 2.88
CA MET A 33 -10.73 5.27 2.72
C MET A 33 -9.92 5.54 3.98
N LYS A 34 -9.36 4.47 4.56
CA LYS A 34 -8.56 4.54 5.79
C LYS A 34 -7.18 3.93 5.57
N LEU A 35 -6.16 4.65 6.02
CA LEU A 35 -4.81 4.12 6.11
C LEU A 35 -4.78 2.91 7.03
N ILE A 36 -4.09 1.85 6.60
CA ILE A 36 -3.86 0.65 7.41
C ILE A 36 -2.36 0.51 7.63
N SER A 37 -1.96 0.43 8.90
CA SER A 37 -0.57 0.23 9.29
C SER A 37 -0.44 -1.11 10.02
N LEU A 38 0.34 -2.01 9.45
CA LEU A 38 0.66 -3.31 10.04
C LEU A 38 2.06 -3.23 10.65
N ALA A 39 2.13 -2.99 11.95
CA ALA A 39 3.40 -2.80 12.65
C ALA A 39 4.24 -4.08 12.72
N ASN A 40 3.59 -5.23 12.73
CA ASN A 40 4.24 -6.54 12.74
C ASN A 40 3.38 -7.54 11.96
N THR A 41 3.80 -7.81 10.73
CA THR A 41 3.07 -8.71 9.83
C THR A 41 3.09 -10.16 10.29
N LYS A 42 4.05 -10.55 11.13
CA LYS A 42 4.18 -11.92 11.64
C LYS A 42 2.90 -12.42 12.29
N PHE A 43 2.19 -11.55 12.98
CA PHE A 43 0.97 -11.89 13.71
C PHE A 43 -0.31 -11.52 12.96
N TYR A 44 -0.19 -11.02 11.74
CA TYR A 44 -1.36 -10.64 10.94
C TYR A 44 -1.91 -11.85 10.20
N PRO A 45 -3.18 -12.25 10.42
CA PRO A 45 -3.74 -13.46 9.81
C PRO A 45 -3.76 -13.44 8.29
N GLY A 46 -3.90 -12.26 7.68
CA GLY A 46 -3.96 -12.08 6.22
C GLY A 46 -2.63 -11.79 5.56
N LYS A 47 -1.51 -12.05 6.22
CA LYS A 47 -0.17 -11.68 5.71
C LYS A 47 0.16 -12.29 4.35
N ASP A 48 -0.43 -13.42 4.00
CA ASP A 48 -0.18 -14.09 2.71
C ASP A 48 -0.56 -13.23 1.51
N GLU A 49 -1.47 -12.28 1.69
CA GLU A 49 -1.84 -11.29 0.68
C GLU A 49 -0.64 -10.53 0.12
N PHE A 50 0.39 -10.33 0.95
CA PHE A 50 1.55 -9.51 0.60
C PHE A 50 2.75 -10.30 0.05
N TYR A 51 2.65 -11.61 -0.05
CA TYR A 51 3.77 -12.43 -0.53
C TYR A 51 4.16 -12.11 -1.96
N SER A 52 3.22 -11.78 -2.83
CA SER A 52 3.51 -11.40 -4.20
C SER A 52 4.09 -9.98 -4.32
N PHE A 53 3.97 -9.16 -3.26
CA PHE A 53 4.62 -7.86 -3.17
C PHE A 53 6.06 -8.03 -2.68
N CYS A 54 6.24 -8.56 -1.47
CA CYS A 54 7.54 -8.79 -0.87
C CYS A 54 7.42 -9.82 0.25
N ARG A 55 8.19 -10.90 0.17
CA ARG A 55 8.18 -11.93 1.21
C ARG A 55 8.86 -11.41 2.47
N ASN A 56 8.38 -11.85 3.62
CA ASN A 56 8.99 -11.55 4.92
C ASN A 56 9.15 -10.07 5.22
N THR A 57 8.22 -9.24 4.74
CA THR A 57 8.22 -7.81 5.05
C THR A 57 7.72 -7.61 6.49
N PRO A 58 8.56 -7.11 7.42
CA PRO A 58 8.18 -7.01 8.83
C PRO A 58 7.01 -6.07 9.11
N SER A 59 6.90 -4.98 8.37
CA SER A 59 5.81 -4.03 8.51
C SER A 59 5.29 -3.57 7.16
N ILE A 60 4.03 -3.17 7.11
CA ILE A 60 3.39 -2.73 5.87
C ILE A 60 2.51 -1.53 6.16
N LEU A 61 2.52 -0.58 5.23
CA LEU A 61 1.68 0.60 5.26
C LEU A 61 0.87 0.66 3.97
N ILE A 62 -0.45 0.75 4.09
CA ILE A 62 -1.38 0.85 2.98
C ILE A 62 -2.09 2.19 3.07
N ILE A 63 -1.98 3.01 2.02
CA ILE A 63 -2.59 4.33 2.00
C ILE A 63 -3.55 4.42 0.82
N PRO A 64 -4.84 4.63 1.06
CA PRO A 64 -5.80 4.78 -0.03
C PRO A 64 -5.59 6.11 -0.73
N ILE A 65 -5.65 6.09 -2.06
CA ILE A 65 -5.62 7.30 -2.89
C ILE A 65 -7.06 7.67 -3.27
N ASN A 66 -7.80 6.69 -3.76
CA ASN A 66 -9.22 6.80 -4.08
C ASN A 66 -9.84 5.40 -4.04
N ILE A 67 -11.09 5.25 -4.47
CA ILE A 67 -11.82 3.97 -4.40
C ILE A 67 -11.22 2.87 -5.29
N LYS A 68 -10.28 3.21 -6.15
CA LYS A 68 -9.65 2.25 -7.10
C LYS A 68 -8.13 2.20 -6.97
N SER A 69 -7.54 3.00 -6.09
CA SER A 69 -6.09 3.19 -6.06
C SER A 69 -5.55 3.27 -4.65
N PHE A 70 -4.36 2.73 -4.44
CA PHE A 70 -3.67 2.79 -3.15
C PHE A 70 -2.16 2.76 -3.33
N ILE A 71 -1.44 3.13 -2.26
CA ILE A 71 0.00 2.99 -2.15
C ILE A 71 0.29 1.89 -1.13
N LEU A 72 1.21 0.99 -1.48
CA LEU A 72 1.65 -0.09 -0.61
C LEU A 72 3.15 0.06 -0.34
N ILE A 73 3.53 0.16 0.93
CA ILE A 73 4.92 0.35 1.33
C ILE A 73 5.31 -0.73 2.33
N GLY A 74 6.41 -1.42 2.07
CA GLY A 74 7.01 -2.38 2.99
C GLY A 74 8.12 -1.73 3.81
N GLY A 75 8.19 -2.06 5.10
CA GLY A 75 9.22 -1.57 6.01
C GLY A 75 10.26 -2.64 6.34
N TRP A 76 11.47 -2.21 6.69
CA TRP A 76 12.59 -3.09 7.00
C TRP A 76 12.55 -3.71 8.39
N SER A 77 11.80 -3.12 9.30
CA SER A 77 11.70 -3.56 10.68
C SER A 77 10.28 -3.44 11.19
N TYR A 78 10.01 -4.06 12.33
CA TYR A 78 8.72 -3.91 12.99
C TYR A 78 8.55 -2.46 13.45
N ARG A 79 7.33 -1.96 13.36
CA ARG A 79 7.00 -0.57 13.75
C ARG A 79 7.87 0.47 13.06
N CYS A 80 8.21 0.20 11.79
CA CYS A 80 9.09 1.05 10.99
C CYS A 80 8.50 2.43 10.69
N PHE A 81 7.17 2.52 10.62
CA PHE A 81 6.49 3.75 10.22
C PHE A 81 6.03 4.56 11.43
N THR A 82 6.37 5.85 11.45
CA THR A 82 5.96 6.79 12.47
C THR A 82 4.68 7.51 12.05
N LYS A 83 4.07 8.25 13.00
CA LYS A 83 2.92 9.10 12.69
C LYS A 83 3.28 10.20 11.67
N SER A 84 4.52 10.71 11.72
CA SER A 84 5.01 11.66 10.73
C SER A 84 5.08 11.04 9.34
N ASP A 85 5.57 9.80 9.23
CA ASP A 85 5.63 9.09 7.96
C ASP A 85 4.22 8.91 7.37
N GLU A 86 3.27 8.48 8.19
CA GLU A 86 1.88 8.30 7.76
C GLU A 86 1.29 9.61 7.24
N LYS A 87 1.56 10.72 7.91
CA LYS A 87 1.06 12.04 7.51
C LYS A 87 1.66 12.47 6.17
N TRP A 88 2.96 12.29 5.98
CA TRP A 88 3.65 12.60 4.72
C TRP A 88 3.07 11.81 3.56
N ILE A 89 2.90 10.52 3.75
CA ILE A 89 2.44 9.63 2.69
C ILE A 89 0.97 9.90 2.36
N ASN A 90 0.15 10.22 3.35
CA ASN A 90 -1.23 10.66 3.14
C ASN A 90 -1.30 11.92 2.27
N ASN A 91 -0.41 12.88 2.49
CA ASN A 91 -0.34 14.08 1.67
C ASN A 91 0.04 13.76 0.22
N TRP A 92 0.95 12.83 0.03
CA TRP A 92 1.31 12.36 -1.31
C TRP A 92 0.13 11.67 -2.00
N ALA A 93 -0.61 10.86 -1.25
CA ALA A 93 -1.81 10.20 -1.79
C ALA A 93 -2.82 11.21 -2.32
N LYS A 94 -3.03 12.31 -1.60
CA LYS A 94 -3.93 13.40 -2.04
C LYS A 94 -3.43 14.05 -3.32
N LYS A 95 -2.13 14.30 -3.43
CA LYS A 95 -1.53 14.87 -4.64
C LYS A 95 -1.66 13.93 -5.82
N LEU A 96 -1.42 12.64 -5.62
CA LEU A 96 -1.57 11.63 -6.67
C LEU A 96 -3.01 11.52 -7.13
N ASN A 97 -3.97 11.60 -6.21
CA ASN A 97 -5.39 11.57 -6.58
C ASN A 97 -5.75 12.73 -7.52
N ASN A 98 -5.23 13.93 -7.24
CA ASN A 98 -5.44 15.09 -8.12
C ASN A 98 -4.85 14.85 -9.51
N ILE A 99 -3.66 14.24 -9.58
CA ILE A 99 -3.02 13.90 -10.85
C ILE A 99 -3.84 12.87 -11.62
N PHE A 100 -4.33 11.83 -10.95
CA PHE A 100 -5.13 10.77 -11.57
C PHE A 100 -6.45 11.31 -12.11
N LEU A 101 -7.10 12.21 -11.39
CA LEU A 101 -8.34 12.85 -11.85
C LEU A 101 -8.11 13.70 -13.08
N LYS A 102 -6.99 14.43 -13.18
CA LYS A 102 -6.65 15.26 -14.33
C LYS A 102 -6.32 14.43 -15.57
N ASN A 103 -5.65 13.32 -15.41
CA ASN A 103 -5.10 12.54 -16.53
C ASN A 103 -5.94 11.33 -16.91
N SER A 104 -7.06 11.11 -16.25
CA SER A 104 -8.01 10.02 -16.57
C SER A 104 -7.36 8.63 -16.63
N PHE A 105 -6.45 8.35 -15.70
CA PHE A 105 -5.82 7.02 -15.61
C PHE A 105 -6.83 5.91 -15.38
#